data_24d6acc654c5d5d2a8259b96b34c013a
#
_entry.id   24d6acc654c5d5d2a8259b96b34c013a
#
_cell.length_a   1.000
_cell.length_b   1.000
_cell.length_c   1.000
_cell.angle_alpha   90.00
_cell.angle_beta   90.00
_cell.angle_gamma   90.00
#
_symmetry.space_group_name_H-M   'P 1'
#
loop_
_entity.id
_entity.type
_entity.pdbx_description
1 polymer ?
#
loop_
_entity_poly.entity_id
_entity_poly.type
_entity_poly.pdbx_seq_one_letter_code
_entity_poly.pdbx_strand_id
1 'polypeptide(L)'
;MNDIRISVIGLGYVGLPLACLFANKYPVIGFDINKDRVSKLMSGVDSTLEISEEALKSVIRTNEKDTIKNNGLYCKSDLDKIKKCNYYIITVPTPVDINNRPDLSPLIKASQIIAAVISKGDYVIFESTVYPGATEENCIPVIENISKLKLNIDFFVGYSPERINPGDKNHTVEKIKKVTSGSNVESAINIDNLYKSVIIAGTHLAPSIKVAEAAKVIENCQRDINIAFVNELAKIFHLMNIDTHDVLEAAGSKWNFLPFKPGLVGGHCIGVDPFYLAQKAQEFGYHPEIILTGRRLNDSMGGYVANQIIKLMIKKGNTIKSQNVLILGFTFKENCPDIRNTKVIDIYNELVDFGTKVHVYDPWANPNDIKHVYGIDPISTLDGLKKYKAIILAVGHDEFKNIDLNIIKDNDCIVYDVKAFFEKNIVDERL
;
A
#
# COMPACT_ATOMS: atom_id res chain seq x y z
N MET A 1 -2.71 -31.84 18.80
CA MET A 1 -2.29 -30.58 18.16
C MET A 1 -1.45 -29.84 19.16
N ASN A 2 -0.20 -29.49 18.83
CA ASN A 2 0.64 -28.70 19.71
C ASN A 2 -0.08 -27.38 20.02
N ASP A 3 0.10 -26.88 21.24
CA ASP A 3 -0.45 -25.62 21.75
C ASP A 3 0.05 -24.45 20.89
N ILE A 4 -0.75 -24.02 19.88
CA ILE A 4 -0.37 -22.96 18.93
C ILE A 4 -0.50 -21.60 19.63
N ARG A 5 0.60 -20.87 19.71
CA ARG A 5 0.69 -19.52 20.26
C ARG A 5 1.40 -18.64 19.25
N ILE A 6 0.72 -17.59 18.80
CA ILE A 6 1.17 -16.75 17.68
C ILE A 6 1.71 -15.42 18.20
N SER A 7 2.81 -14.97 17.64
CA SER A 7 3.23 -13.58 17.73
C SER A 7 3.19 -12.92 16.37
N VAL A 8 2.49 -11.78 16.24
CA VAL A 8 2.50 -10.95 15.02
C VAL A 8 3.39 -9.75 15.27
N ILE A 9 4.44 -9.60 14.45
CA ILE A 9 5.48 -8.58 14.56
C ILE A 9 5.21 -7.46 13.56
N GLY A 10 4.83 -6.28 14.06
CA GLY A 10 4.34 -5.15 13.27
C GLY A 10 2.81 -5.14 13.21
N LEU A 11 2.18 -4.12 13.80
CA LEU A 11 0.72 -4.00 13.90
C LEU A 11 0.20 -2.85 13.02
N GLY A 12 0.69 -2.78 11.79
CA GLY A 12 0.25 -1.84 10.77
C GLY A 12 -0.99 -2.33 10.00
N TYR A 13 -1.14 -1.85 8.76
CA TYR A 13 -2.24 -2.16 7.85
C TYR A 13 -2.42 -3.66 7.54
N VAL A 14 -1.35 -4.44 7.59
CA VAL A 14 -1.35 -5.89 7.35
C VAL A 14 -1.44 -6.67 8.66
N GLY A 15 -0.56 -6.34 9.60
CA GLY A 15 -0.39 -7.14 10.81
C GLY A 15 -1.56 -7.08 11.77
N LEU A 16 -2.22 -5.92 11.92
CA LEU A 16 -3.37 -5.81 12.83
C LEU A 16 -4.57 -6.64 12.36
N PRO A 17 -5.06 -6.52 11.10
CA PRO A 17 -6.14 -7.37 10.61
C PRO A 17 -5.84 -8.86 10.74
N LEU A 18 -4.63 -9.28 10.42
CA LEU A 18 -4.21 -10.66 10.54
C LEU A 18 -4.16 -11.13 12.01
N ALA A 19 -3.62 -10.29 12.91
CA ALA A 19 -3.60 -10.59 14.34
C ALA A 19 -5.01 -10.74 14.93
N CYS A 20 -5.94 -9.86 14.54
CA CYS A 20 -7.35 -9.97 14.93
C CYS A 20 -8.00 -11.25 14.41
N LEU A 21 -7.72 -11.60 13.14
CA LEU A 21 -8.26 -12.81 12.52
C LEU A 21 -7.78 -14.08 13.27
N PHE A 22 -6.49 -14.20 13.54
CA PHE A 22 -5.95 -15.31 14.33
C PHE A 22 -6.46 -15.32 15.77
N ALA A 23 -6.65 -14.14 16.38
CA ALA A 23 -7.10 -14.01 17.76
C ALA A 23 -8.50 -14.56 18.03
N ASN A 24 -9.32 -14.70 17.00
CA ASN A 24 -10.62 -15.38 17.12
C ASN A 24 -10.46 -16.88 17.45
N LYS A 25 -9.32 -17.46 17.14
CA LYS A 25 -9.10 -18.91 17.27
C LYS A 25 -7.91 -19.30 18.15
N TYR A 26 -6.90 -18.44 18.25
CA TYR A 26 -5.64 -18.72 18.92
C TYR A 26 -5.26 -17.61 19.92
N PRO A 27 -4.41 -17.93 20.92
CA PRO A 27 -3.69 -16.91 21.68
C PRO A 27 -2.73 -16.15 20.77
N VAL A 28 -2.88 -14.81 20.68
CA VAL A 28 -2.05 -13.95 19.84
C VAL A 28 -1.41 -12.84 20.68
N ILE A 29 -0.10 -12.70 20.58
CA ILE A 29 0.66 -11.55 21.09
C ILE A 29 1.00 -10.67 19.90
N GLY A 30 0.40 -9.48 19.85
CA GLY A 30 0.76 -8.45 18.90
C GLY A 30 1.98 -7.66 19.42
N PHE A 31 3.07 -7.65 18.65
CA PHE A 31 4.28 -6.91 18.99
C PHE A 31 4.49 -5.75 18.03
N ASP A 32 4.66 -4.55 18.58
CA ASP A 32 5.03 -3.37 17.81
C ASP A 32 6.03 -2.52 18.62
N ILE A 33 7.03 -1.97 17.94
CA ILE A 33 8.02 -1.08 18.55
C ILE A 33 7.45 0.29 18.91
N ASN A 34 6.36 0.69 18.23
CA ASN A 34 5.67 1.95 18.47
C ASN A 34 4.73 1.83 19.68
N LYS A 35 5.16 2.38 20.80
CA LYS A 35 4.42 2.34 22.08
C LYS A 35 3.07 3.05 21.99
N ASP A 36 2.97 4.15 21.23
CA ASP A 36 1.70 4.89 21.04
C ASP A 36 0.70 4.04 20.25
N ARG A 37 1.18 3.33 19.21
CA ARG A 37 0.36 2.38 18.46
C ARG A 37 -0.19 1.30 19.38
N VAL A 38 0.67 0.67 20.17
CA VAL A 38 0.27 -0.37 21.14
C VAL A 38 -0.74 0.17 22.15
N SER A 39 -0.52 1.37 22.69
CA SER A 39 -1.44 1.99 23.66
C SER A 39 -2.83 2.23 23.07
N LYS A 40 -2.92 2.79 21.85
CA LYS A 40 -4.17 2.99 21.13
C LYS A 40 -4.90 1.68 20.87
N LEU A 41 -4.19 0.65 20.36
CA LEU A 41 -4.78 -0.65 20.12
C LEU A 41 -5.33 -1.29 21.41
N MET A 42 -4.59 -1.20 22.51
CA MET A 42 -5.04 -1.72 23.81
C MET A 42 -6.25 -0.96 24.36
N SER A 43 -6.47 0.28 23.96
CA SER A 43 -7.70 1.04 24.26
C SER A 43 -8.86 0.77 23.27
N GLY A 44 -8.62 -0.09 22.26
CA GLY A 44 -9.62 -0.44 21.25
C GLY A 44 -9.71 0.53 20.09
N VAL A 45 -8.67 1.36 19.86
CA VAL A 45 -8.64 2.36 18.77
C VAL A 45 -7.62 1.99 17.72
N ASP A 46 -8.07 1.84 16.48
CA ASP A 46 -7.21 1.63 15.32
C ASP A 46 -7.05 2.91 14.50
N SER A 47 -5.87 3.54 14.56
CA SER A 47 -5.56 4.75 13.77
C SER A 47 -5.36 4.50 12.26
N THR A 48 -5.28 3.24 11.82
CA THR A 48 -5.21 2.90 10.40
C THR A 48 -6.60 2.71 9.78
N LEU A 49 -7.66 2.65 10.59
CA LEU A 49 -9.06 2.47 10.19
C LEU A 49 -9.33 1.15 9.42
N GLU A 50 -8.43 0.16 9.55
CA GLU A 50 -8.58 -1.15 8.91
C GLU A 50 -9.53 -2.06 9.70
N ILE A 51 -9.57 -1.92 11.03
CA ILE A 51 -10.41 -2.70 11.92
C ILE A 51 -11.35 -1.75 12.68
N SER A 52 -12.64 -2.06 12.72
CA SER A 52 -13.59 -1.29 13.51
C SER A 52 -13.30 -1.43 15.02
N GLU A 53 -13.66 -0.40 15.80
CA GLU A 53 -13.48 -0.45 17.26
C GLU A 53 -14.19 -1.64 17.88
N GLU A 54 -15.38 -2.00 17.40
CA GLU A 54 -16.14 -3.15 17.91
C GLU A 54 -15.41 -4.46 17.64
N ALA A 55 -14.92 -4.65 16.41
CA ALA A 55 -14.17 -5.85 16.03
C ALA A 55 -12.85 -5.95 16.81
N LEU A 56 -12.14 -4.83 16.99
CA LEU A 56 -10.91 -4.81 17.79
C LEU A 56 -11.18 -5.11 19.26
N LYS A 57 -12.17 -4.46 19.86
CA LYS A 57 -12.56 -4.67 21.27
C LYS A 57 -13.04 -6.10 21.54
N SER A 58 -13.63 -6.78 20.56
CA SER A 58 -14.08 -8.16 20.71
C SER A 58 -12.93 -9.15 20.94
N VAL A 59 -11.76 -8.90 20.36
CA VAL A 59 -10.59 -9.78 20.44
C VAL A 59 -9.54 -9.33 21.45
N ILE A 60 -9.46 -8.03 21.78
CA ILE A 60 -8.48 -7.49 22.75
C ILE A 60 -8.70 -8.13 24.12
N ARG A 61 -7.59 -8.48 24.78
CA ARG A 61 -7.55 -8.97 26.17
C ARG A 61 -6.72 -8.03 27.00
N THR A 62 -7.13 -7.80 28.24
CA THR A 62 -6.51 -6.82 29.15
C THR A 62 -5.20 -7.32 29.74
N ASN A 63 -4.98 -8.62 29.77
CA ASN A 63 -3.76 -9.19 30.29
C ASN A 63 -3.32 -10.47 29.54
N GLU A 64 -2.03 -10.79 29.62
CA GLU A 64 -1.40 -11.93 28.98
C GLU A 64 -1.97 -13.29 29.45
N LYS A 65 -2.28 -13.42 30.73
CA LYS A 65 -2.74 -14.68 31.27
C LYS A 65 -4.10 -15.09 30.70
N ASP A 66 -4.97 -14.12 30.46
CA ASP A 66 -6.27 -14.36 29.83
C ASP A 66 -6.08 -14.74 28.35
N THR A 67 -5.13 -14.13 27.66
CA THR A 67 -4.80 -14.46 26.25
C THR A 67 -4.25 -15.90 26.13
N ILE A 68 -3.35 -16.31 27.03
CA ILE A 68 -2.75 -17.67 26.99
C ILE A 68 -3.80 -18.75 27.29
N LYS A 69 -4.76 -18.47 28.17
CA LYS A 69 -5.81 -19.42 28.54
C LYS A 69 -6.98 -19.47 27.57
N ASN A 70 -7.26 -18.32 26.97
CA ASN A 70 -8.39 -18.12 26.07
C ASN A 70 -7.87 -17.46 24.78
N ASN A 71 -8.54 -17.66 23.66
CA ASN A 71 -8.24 -16.95 22.42
C ASN A 71 -8.35 -15.44 22.63
N GLY A 72 -7.57 -14.69 21.87
CA GLY A 72 -7.59 -13.22 21.92
C GLY A 72 -6.27 -12.59 21.56
N LEU A 73 -6.27 -11.25 21.47
CA LEU A 73 -5.12 -10.43 21.12
C LEU A 73 -4.65 -9.61 22.31
N TYR A 74 -3.37 -9.67 22.62
CA TYR A 74 -2.72 -8.85 23.63
C TYR A 74 -1.53 -8.13 23.00
N CYS A 75 -1.57 -6.78 22.90
CA CYS A 75 -0.54 -6.01 22.25
C CYS A 75 0.50 -5.48 23.22
N LYS A 76 1.79 -5.59 22.88
CA LYS A 76 2.93 -5.13 23.69
C LYS A 76 4.13 -4.73 22.82
N SER A 77 5.02 -3.90 23.45
CA SER A 77 6.35 -3.56 22.92
C SER A 77 7.49 -4.23 23.68
N ASP A 78 7.18 -5.24 24.51
CA ASP A 78 8.13 -5.95 25.36
C ASP A 78 8.43 -7.32 24.76
N LEU A 79 9.71 -7.58 24.48
CA LEU A 79 10.20 -8.82 23.87
C LEU A 79 9.96 -10.06 24.74
N ASP A 80 10.00 -9.93 26.07
CA ASP A 80 9.80 -11.07 26.95
C ASP A 80 8.41 -11.69 26.82
N LYS A 81 7.45 -10.93 26.27
CA LYS A 81 6.09 -11.39 26.07
C LYS A 81 5.94 -12.37 24.92
N ILE A 82 6.76 -12.23 23.89
CA ILE A 82 6.70 -13.08 22.70
C ILE A 82 7.49 -14.39 22.83
N LYS A 83 8.36 -14.53 23.83
CA LYS A 83 9.19 -15.73 24.07
C LYS A 83 8.40 -17.03 24.24
N LYS A 84 7.12 -16.94 24.60
CA LYS A 84 6.24 -18.11 24.81
C LYS A 84 5.49 -18.51 23.53
N CYS A 85 5.63 -17.76 22.46
CA CYS A 85 5.03 -18.07 21.18
C CYS A 85 5.88 -19.11 20.44
N ASN A 86 5.24 -19.86 19.55
CA ASN A 86 5.89 -20.85 18.69
C ASN A 86 5.61 -20.63 17.20
N TYR A 87 4.80 -19.62 16.86
CA TYR A 87 4.62 -19.10 15.51
C TYR A 87 4.85 -17.59 15.51
N TYR A 88 5.84 -17.13 14.79
CA TYR A 88 6.19 -15.72 14.66
C TYR A 88 5.88 -15.26 13.24
N ILE A 89 4.94 -14.33 13.10
CA ILE A 89 4.51 -13.80 11.79
C ILE A 89 5.02 -12.37 11.66
N ILE A 90 5.85 -12.13 10.64
CA ILE A 90 6.51 -10.84 10.41
C ILE A 90 5.75 -10.07 9.34
N THR A 91 5.22 -8.90 9.71
CA THR A 91 4.41 -8.02 8.86
C THR A 91 4.93 -6.58 8.86
N VAL A 92 6.25 -6.42 9.03
CA VAL A 92 6.90 -5.11 9.04
C VAL A 92 6.96 -4.52 7.62
N PRO A 93 7.01 -3.18 7.47
CA PRO A 93 7.11 -2.54 6.17
C PRO A 93 8.46 -2.84 5.50
N THR A 94 8.45 -2.84 4.17
CA THR A 94 9.64 -2.97 3.32
C THR A 94 9.64 -1.81 2.32
N PRO A 95 10.15 -0.62 2.70
CA PRO A 95 10.19 0.55 1.83
C PRO A 95 11.32 0.46 0.80
N VAL A 96 11.40 1.46 -0.08
CA VAL A 96 12.59 1.73 -0.90
C VAL A 96 13.31 2.96 -0.37
N ASP A 97 14.62 3.03 -0.62
CA ASP A 97 15.43 4.20 -0.34
C ASP A 97 15.22 5.32 -1.40
N ILE A 98 15.91 6.45 -1.24
CA ILE A 98 15.85 7.60 -2.16
C ILE A 98 16.26 7.24 -3.61
N ASN A 99 16.97 6.14 -3.80
CA ASN A 99 17.41 5.64 -5.12
C ASN A 99 16.50 4.51 -5.64
N ASN A 100 15.33 4.34 -5.05
CA ASN A 100 14.38 3.26 -5.36
C ASN A 100 14.96 1.85 -5.14
N ARG A 101 15.90 1.67 -4.20
CA ARG A 101 16.45 0.37 -3.84
C ARG A 101 15.69 -0.20 -2.64
N PRO A 102 15.40 -1.52 -2.63
CA PRO A 102 14.79 -2.17 -1.48
C PRO A 102 15.51 -1.92 -0.16
N ASP A 103 14.82 -1.39 0.83
CA ASP A 103 15.32 -1.28 2.20
C ASP A 103 14.79 -2.42 3.05
N LEU A 104 15.61 -3.43 3.26
CA LEU A 104 15.30 -4.59 4.10
C LEU A 104 15.62 -4.36 5.58
N SER A 105 16.07 -3.15 5.99
CA SER A 105 16.46 -2.87 7.38
C SER A 105 15.37 -3.20 8.41
N PRO A 106 14.07 -2.90 8.18
CA PRO A 106 13.03 -3.28 9.12
C PRO A 106 12.87 -4.79 9.24
N LEU A 107 13.02 -5.51 8.12
CA LEU A 107 12.90 -6.97 8.07
C LEU A 107 14.07 -7.66 8.78
N ILE A 108 15.29 -7.15 8.58
CA ILE A 108 16.50 -7.60 9.28
C ILE A 108 16.37 -7.38 10.78
N LYS A 109 15.90 -6.19 11.21
CA LYS A 109 15.63 -5.91 12.63
C LYS A 109 14.58 -6.84 13.22
N ALA A 110 13.49 -7.12 12.52
CA ALA A 110 12.49 -8.09 12.95
C ALA A 110 13.09 -9.50 13.09
N SER A 111 13.93 -9.91 12.14
CA SER A 111 14.66 -11.19 12.20
C SER A 111 15.61 -11.26 13.41
N GLN A 112 16.30 -10.16 13.75
CA GLN A 112 17.15 -10.07 14.97
C GLN A 112 16.31 -10.19 16.25
N ILE A 113 15.16 -9.54 16.29
CA ILE A 113 14.21 -9.62 17.42
C ILE A 113 13.78 -11.07 17.64
N ILE A 114 13.37 -11.76 16.58
CA ILE A 114 12.94 -13.16 16.67
C ILE A 114 14.11 -14.06 17.06
N ALA A 115 15.28 -13.85 16.48
CA ALA A 115 16.47 -14.62 16.81
C ALA A 115 16.85 -14.62 18.30
N ALA A 116 16.50 -13.54 19.03
CA ALA A 116 16.73 -13.43 20.47
C ALA A 116 15.73 -14.21 21.34
N VAL A 117 14.63 -14.67 20.76
CA VAL A 117 13.53 -15.31 21.51
C VAL A 117 13.12 -16.70 20.99
N ILE A 118 13.49 -17.04 19.78
CA ILE A 118 13.11 -18.29 19.09
C ILE A 118 13.67 -19.52 19.82
N SER A 119 12.91 -20.59 19.82
CA SER A 119 13.24 -21.88 20.42
C SER A 119 13.16 -23.01 19.41
N LYS A 120 13.65 -24.21 19.78
CA LYS A 120 13.54 -25.38 18.92
C LYS A 120 12.09 -25.79 18.69
N GLY A 121 11.76 -26.06 17.43
CA GLY A 121 10.44 -26.43 16.98
C GLY A 121 9.55 -25.25 16.55
N ASP A 122 10.04 -24.00 16.66
CA ASP A 122 9.30 -22.80 16.30
C ASP A 122 9.26 -22.53 14.79
N TYR A 123 8.25 -21.76 14.39
CA TYR A 123 8.00 -21.35 13.01
C TYR A 123 8.12 -19.84 12.88
N VAL A 124 8.85 -19.38 11.85
CA VAL A 124 8.94 -17.97 11.47
C VAL A 124 8.32 -17.79 10.10
N ILE A 125 7.30 -16.97 9.99
CA ILE A 125 6.55 -16.75 8.74
C ILE A 125 6.70 -15.29 8.34
N PHE A 126 7.25 -15.05 7.14
CA PHE A 126 7.38 -13.71 6.59
C PHE A 126 6.19 -13.40 5.70
N GLU A 127 5.57 -12.23 5.91
CA GLU A 127 4.49 -11.69 5.07
C GLU A 127 4.86 -10.41 4.35
N SER A 128 5.93 -9.75 4.80
CA SER A 128 6.43 -8.52 4.17
C SER A 128 6.80 -8.75 2.71
N THR A 129 6.46 -7.81 1.85
CA THR A 129 6.77 -7.91 0.41
C THR A 129 8.28 -7.80 0.19
N VAL A 130 8.83 -8.76 -0.55
CA VAL A 130 10.27 -8.82 -0.87
C VAL A 130 10.49 -9.38 -2.28
N TYR A 131 11.72 -9.26 -2.80
CA TYR A 131 12.12 -9.94 -4.02
C TYR A 131 12.33 -11.44 -3.79
N PRO A 132 12.24 -12.29 -4.85
CA PRO A 132 12.46 -13.73 -4.73
C PRO A 132 13.85 -14.07 -4.19
N GLY A 133 13.88 -14.83 -3.09
CA GLY A 133 15.09 -15.23 -2.38
C GLY A 133 15.46 -14.38 -1.17
N ALA A 134 14.81 -13.24 -0.96
CA ALA A 134 15.16 -12.32 0.13
C ALA A 134 15.04 -12.96 1.52
N THR A 135 14.01 -13.75 1.78
CA THR A 135 13.83 -14.46 3.05
C THR A 135 15.01 -15.41 3.30
N GLU A 136 15.37 -16.21 2.32
CA GLU A 136 16.43 -17.22 2.44
C GLU A 136 17.82 -16.60 2.48
N GLU A 137 18.07 -15.54 1.69
CA GLU A 137 19.39 -14.94 1.53
C GLU A 137 19.72 -13.92 2.65
N ASN A 138 18.71 -13.22 3.18
CA ASN A 138 18.94 -12.11 4.11
C ASN A 138 18.42 -12.37 5.53
N CYS A 139 17.26 -13.02 5.69
CA CYS A 139 16.60 -13.13 6.99
C CYS A 139 17.03 -14.38 7.75
N ILE A 140 17.05 -15.52 7.08
CA ILE A 140 17.43 -16.80 7.70
C ILE A 140 18.85 -16.77 8.26
N PRO A 141 19.89 -16.29 7.53
CA PRO A 141 21.24 -16.21 8.07
C PRO A 141 21.35 -15.35 9.35
N VAL A 142 20.53 -14.28 9.46
CA VAL A 142 20.49 -13.44 10.67
C VAL A 142 19.95 -14.25 11.86
N ILE A 143 18.85 -15.00 11.63
CA ILE A 143 18.25 -15.82 12.69
C ILE A 143 19.23 -16.91 13.14
N GLU A 144 19.85 -17.66 12.21
CA GLU A 144 20.83 -18.71 12.52
C GLU A 144 22.06 -18.17 13.27
N ASN A 145 22.60 -17.02 12.80
CA ASN A 145 23.78 -16.43 13.39
C ASN A 145 23.59 -15.96 14.83
N ILE A 146 22.41 -15.44 15.17
CA ILE A 146 22.13 -14.91 16.51
C ILE A 146 21.63 -16.03 17.46
N SER A 147 20.62 -16.79 17.01
CA SER A 147 20.03 -17.85 17.84
C SER A 147 20.92 -19.08 18.01
N LYS A 148 21.86 -19.32 17.08
CA LYS A 148 22.65 -20.54 16.95
C LYS A 148 21.82 -21.79 16.59
N LEU A 149 20.54 -21.62 16.27
CA LEU A 149 19.65 -22.66 15.79
C LEU A 149 19.87 -22.88 14.28
N LYS A 150 19.48 -24.05 13.78
CA LYS A 150 19.62 -24.44 12.37
C LYS A 150 18.27 -24.59 11.70
N LEU A 151 18.15 -23.97 10.51
CA LEU A 151 16.98 -24.10 9.66
C LEU A 151 16.67 -25.56 9.33
N ASN A 152 15.39 -25.94 9.36
CA ASN A 152 14.87 -27.28 9.06
C ASN A 152 15.35 -28.40 10.01
N ILE A 153 16.07 -28.05 11.07
CA ILE A 153 16.49 -28.94 12.16
C ILE A 153 15.90 -28.45 13.48
N ASP A 154 16.19 -27.21 13.83
CA ASP A 154 15.81 -26.63 15.11
C ASP A 154 14.61 -25.67 14.97
N PHE A 155 14.47 -24.97 13.82
CA PHE A 155 13.35 -24.09 13.51
C PHE A 155 12.96 -24.17 12.04
N PHE A 156 11.79 -23.63 11.72
CA PHE A 156 11.22 -23.71 10.38
C PHE A 156 10.80 -22.32 9.90
N VAL A 157 10.90 -22.10 8.58
CA VAL A 157 10.55 -20.82 7.97
C VAL A 157 9.50 -21.00 6.89
N GLY A 158 8.63 -20.01 6.75
CA GLY A 158 7.69 -19.89 5.64
C GLY A 158 7.55 -18.47 5.14
N TYR A 159 6.87 -18.35 4.01
CA TYR A 159 6.49 -17.09 3.44
C TYR A 159 5.02 -17.14 2.99
N SER A 160 4.25 -16.13 3.38
CA SER A 160 2.83 -16.04 3.05
C SER A 160 2.46 -14.58 2.79
N PRO A 161 2.49 -14.14 1.52
CA PRO A 161 2.27 -12.74 1.18
C PRO A 161 0.85 -12.28 1.47
N GLU A 162 0.71 -11.00 1.89
CA GLU A 162 -0.58 -10.37 2.04
C GLU A 162 -1.05 -9.70 0.74
N ARG A 163 -2.38 -9.68 0.56
CA ARG A 163 -3.09 -9.14 -0.61
C ARG A 163 -4.12 -8.08 -0.25
N ILE A 164 -4.17 -7.64 0.99
CA ILE A 164 -5.10 -6.60 1.43
C ILE A 164 -4.83 -5.31 0.63
N ASN A 165 -5.91 -4.69 0.18
CA ASN A 165 -5.88 -3.36 -0.37
C ASN A 165 -6.42 -2.40 0.70
N PRO A 166 -5.59 -1.55 1.33
CA PRO A 166 -6.02 -0.66 2.41
C PRO A 166 -7.31 0.08 2.06
N GLY A 167 -8.29 0.08 3.00
CA GLY A 167 -9.61 0.69 2.80
C GLY A 167 -10.61 -0.16 2.01
N ASP A 168 -10.25 -1.33 1.48
CA ASP A 168 -11.20 -2.24 0.80
C ASP A 168 -11.93 -3.12 1.82
N LYS A 169 -13.19 -2.78 2.10
CA LYS A 169 -14.05 -3.51 3.03
C LYS A 169 -14.64 -4.81 2.46
N ASN A 170 -14.57 -5.00 1.15
CA ASN A 170 -15.14 -6.18 0.48
C ASN A 170 -14.14 -7.35 0.44
N HIS A 171 -12.85 -7.06 0.25
CA HIS A 171 -11.78 -8.03 0.16
C HIS A 171 -10.97 -8.04 1.47
N THR A 172 -11.59 -8.56 2.53
CA THR A 172 -10.93 -8.73 3.84
C THR A 172 -9.94 -9.90 3.80
N VAL A 173 -8.98 -9.94 4.75
CA VAL A 173 -7.92 -10.97 4.84
C VAL A 173 -8.48 -12.39 4.66
N GLU A 174 -9.59 -12.71 5.32
CA GLU A 174 -10.20 -14.04 5.31
C GLU A 174 -10.85 -14.42 3.99
N LYS A 175 -11.26 -13.41 3.17
CA LYS A 175 -11.95 -13.59 1.88
C LYS A 175 -11.01 -13.64 0.69
N ILE A 176 -9.74 -13.38 0.88
CA ILE A 176 -8.72 -13.45 -0.17
C ILE A 176 -7.99 -14.78 -0.07
N LYS A 177 -7.86 -15.51 -1.19
CA LYS A 177 -7.08 -16.75 -1.23
C LYS A 177 -5.63 -16.47 -0.85
N LYS A 178 -5.13 -17.12 0.20
CA LYS A 178 -3.80 -16.89 0.76
C LYS A 178 -2.78 -17.83 0.13
N VAL A 179 -1.68 -17.27 -0.38
CA VAL A 179 -0.52 -18.08 -0.79
C VAL A 179 0.28 -18.44 0.45
N THR A 180 0.70 -19.69 0.58
CA THR A 180 1.52 -20.19 1.69
C THR A 180 2.71 -20.98 1.15
N SER A 181 3.79 -21.05 1.92
CA SER A 181 4.98 -21.82 1.59
C SER A 181 5.78 -22.17 2.83
N GLY A 182 6.73 -23.09 2.72
CA GLY A 182 7.61 -23.46 3.82
C GLY A 182 8.99 -23.85 3.35
N SER A 183 9.93 -23.88 4.28
CA SER A 183 11.35 -24.21 4.04
C SER A 183 11.61 -25.70 3.76
N ASN A 184 10.66 -26.57 4.13
CA ASN A 184 10.59 -27.97 3.76
C ASN A 184 9.12 -28.40 3.65
N VAL A 185 8.88 -29.65 3.22
CA VAL A 185 7.52 -30.18 2.98
C VAL A 185 6.68 -30.16 4.25
N GLU A 186 7.24 -30.57 5.38
CA GLU A 186 6.51 -30.63 6.66
C GLU A 186 6.12 -29.23 7.16
N SER A 187 7.07 -28.29 7.15
CA SER A 187 6.79 -26.91 7.55
C SER A 187 5.80 -26.22 6.62
N ALA A 188 5.86 -26.51 5.31
CA ALA A 188 4.92 -25.98 4.34
C ALA A 188 3.48 -26.44 4.65
N ILE A 189 3.28 -27.72 4.98
CA ILE A 189 1.98 -28.28 5.35
C ILE A 189 1.49 -27.68 6.68
N ASN A 190 2.35 -27.55 7.69
CA ASN A 190 1.98 -27.02 8.99
C ASN A 190 1.58 -25.54 8.90
N ILE A 191 2.33 -24.74 8.15
CA ILE A 191 2.02 -23.33 7.89
C ILE A 191 0.71 -23.21 7.10
N ASP A 192 0.54 -24.01 6.04
CA ASP A 192 -0.67 -24.00 5.22
C ASP A 192 -1.92 -24.35 6.05
N ASN A 193 -1.81 -25.35 6.94
CA ASN A 193 -2.88 -25.72 7.86
C ASN A 193 -3.20 -24.61 8.87
N LEU A 194 -2.20 -23.88 9.35
CA LEU A 194 -2.41 -22.71 10.22
C LEU A 194 -3.28 -21.67 9.51
N TYR A 195 -2.90 -21.26 8.29
CA TYR A 195 -3.67 -20.27 7.52
C TYR A 195 -5.06 -20.81 7.09
N LYS A 196 -5.17 -22.05 6.63
CA LYS A 196 -6.46 -22.70 6.32
C LYS A 196 -7.45 -22.63 7.47
N SER A 197 -6.95 -22.60 8.68
CA SER A 197 -7.81 -22.57 9.86
C SER A 197 -8.58 -21.26 10.03
N VAL A 198 -8.17 -20.19 9.38
CA VAL A 198 -8.74 -18.83 9.51
C VAL A 198 -9.11 -18.19 8.18
N ILE A 199 -8.52 -18.61 7.05
CA ILE A 199 -8.78 -18.07 5.72
C ILE A 199 -9.93 -18.83 5.06
N ILE A 200 -11.09 -18.20 4.97
CA ILE A 200 -12.32 -18.83 4.43
C ILE A 200 -12.17 -19.09 2.91
N ALA A 201 -11.51 -18.19 2.19
CA ALA A 201 -11.28 -18.33 0.75
C ALA A 201 -10.28 -19.46 0.40
N GLY A 202 -9.71 -20.12 1.42
CA GLY A 202 -8.74 -21.19 1.28
C GLY A 202 -7.34 -20.67 0.97
N THR A 203 -6.42 -21.63 0.78
CA THR A 203 -4.99 -21.35 0.52
C THR A 203 -4.52 -21.92 -0.81
N HIS A 204 -3.36 -21.45 -1.24
CA HIS A 204 -2.58 -22.03 -2.32
C HIS A 204 -1.17 -22.31 -1.80
N LEU A 205 -0.84 -23.60 -1.65
CA LEU A 205 0.48 -24.01 -1.20
C LEU A 205 1.47 -23.93 -2.38
N ALA A 206 2.35 -22.94 -2.31
CA ALA A 206 3.42 -22.75 -3.29
C ALA A 206 4.55 -23.77 -3.06
N PRO A 207 5.23 -24.20 -4.12
CA PRO A 207 6.27 -25.26 -4.02
C PRO A 207 7.53 -24.81 -3.28
N SER A 208 7.77 -23.50 -3.12
CA SER A 208 8.91 -22.95 -2.37
C SER A 208 8.62 -21.52 -1.89
N ILE A 209 9.44 -21.05 -0.95
CA ILE A 209 9.44 -19.65 -0.47
C ILE A 209 9.68 -18.69 -1.65
N LYS A 210 10.69 -18.94 -2.49
CA LYS A 210 10.99 -18.11 -3.68
C LYS A 210 9.82 -17.97 -4.65
N VAL A 211 9.06 -19.05 -4.86
CA VAL A 211 7.87 -18.99 -5.73
C VAL A 211 6.77 -18.13 -5.10
N ALA A 212 6.55 -18.22 -3.78
CA ALA A 212 5.55 -17.42 -3.09
C ALA A 212 5.95 -15.92 -3.08
N GLU A 213 7.24 -15.60 -2.88
CA GLU A 213 7.79 -14.25 -3.01
C GLU A 213 7.61 -13.69 -4.42
N ALA A 214 7.99 -14.50 -5.45
CA ALA A 214 7.80 -14.12 -6.85
C ALA A 214 6.33 -13.85 -7.19
N ALA A 215 5.41 -14.71 -6.76
CA ALA A 215 3.99 -14.56 -6.98
C ALA A 215 3.45 -13.22 -6.44
N LYS A 216 3.95 -12.76 -5.28
CA LYS A 216 3.56 -11.48 -4.71
C LYS A 216 4.01 -10.30 -5.56
N VAL A 217 5.28 -10.27 -5.92
CA VAL A 217 5.86 -9.11 -6.59
C VAL A 217 5.33 -8.94 -8.01
N ILE A 218 5.08 -10.06 -8.73
CA ILE A 218 4.61 -9.99 -10.13
C ILE A 218 3.17 -9.46 -10.24
N GLU A 219 2.32 -9.64 -9.24
CA GLU A 219 0.96 -9.08 -9.27
C GLU A 219 0.96 -7.55 -9.28
N ASN A 220 1.85 -6.92 -8.51
CA ASN A 220 1.99 -5.49 -8.50
C ASN A 220 2.74 -4.98 -9.74
N CYS A 221 3.75 -5.72 -10.22
CA CYS A 221 4.40 -5.41 -11.52
C CYS A 221 3.41 -5.45 -12.67
N GLN A 222 2.56 -6.49 -12.74
CA GLN A 222 1.53 -6.59 -13.78
C GLN A 222 0.57 -5.40 -13.74
N ARG A 223 0.11 -5.03 -12.55
CA ARG A 223 -0.78 -3.88 -12.37
C ARG A 223 -0.13 -2.59 -12.80
N ASP A 224 1.11 -2.38 -12.39
CA ASP A 224 1.90 -1.20 -12.75
C ASP A 224 2.10 -1.06 -14.26
N ILE A 225 2.48 -2.15 -14.95
CA ILE A 225 2.67 -2.19 -16.40
C ILE A 225 1.34 -1.94 -17.13
N ASN A 226 0.23 -2.51 -16.68
CA ASN A 226 -1.06 -2.28 -17.30
C ASN A 226 -1.54 -0.83 -17.14
N ILE A 227 -1.27 -0.20 -15.98
CA ILE A 227 -1.55 1.22 -15.78
C ILE A 227 -0.62 2.07 -16.67
N ALA A 228 0.66 1.72 -16.80
CA ALA A 228 1.58 2.41 -17.71
C ALA A 228 1.08 2.34 -19.16
N PHE A 229 0.60 1.18 -19.60
CA PHE A 229 0.02 1.04 -20.94
C PHE A 229 -1.17 1.97 -21.16
N VAL A 230 -2.14 2.03 -20.24
CA VAL A 230 -3.30 2.93 -20.41
C VAL A 230 -2.93 4.41 -20.22
N ASN A 231 -1.90 4.72 -19.42
CA ASN A 231 -1.33 6.07 -19.32
C ASN A 231 -0.67 6.50 -20.64
N GLU A 232 0.03 5.61 -21.32
CA GLU A 232 0.57 5.88 -22.66
C GLU A 232 -0.53 6.11 -23.67
N LEU A 233 -1.59 5.28 -23.65
CA LEU A 233 -2.78 5.48 -24.49
C LEU A 233 -3.41 6.85 -24.24
N ALA A 234 -3.52 7.30 -23.00
CA ALA A 234 -4.04 8.64 -22.68
C ALA A 234 -3.20 9.75 -23.34
N LYS A 235 -1.87 9.64 -23.30
CA LYS A 235 -0.98 10.60 -24.01
C LYS A 235 -1.18 10.57 -25.50
N ILE A 236 -1.31 9.39 -26.12
CA ILE A 236 -1.52 9.21 -27.57
C ILE A 236 -2.88 9.80 -27.98
N PHE A 237 -3.94 9.44 -27.28
CA PHE A 237 -5.31 9.86 -27.63
C PHE A 237 -5.51 11.37 -27.41
N HIS A 238 -4.86 11.94 -26.39
CA HIS A 238 -4.83 13.40 -26.23
C HIS A 238 -4.25 14.10 -27.46
N LEU A 239 -3.14 13.60 -28.04
CA LEU A 239 -2.55 14.16 -29.28
C LEU A 239 -3.48 14.01 -30.50
N MET A 240 -4.35 13.02 -30.49
CA MET A 240 -5.33 12.73 -31.54
C MET A 240 -6.67 13.44 -31.32
N ASN A 241 -6.85 14.19 -30.23
CA ASN A 241 -8.14 14.75 -29.77
C ASN A 241 -9.23 13.70 -29.61
N ILE A 242 -8.87 12.52 -29.10
CA ILE A 242 -9.77 11.41 -28.79
C ILE A 242 -9.85 11.30 -27.26
N ASP A 243 -11.05 11.13 -26.74
CA ASP A 243 -11.26 10.89 -25.32
C ASP A 243 -10.85 9.46 -24.95
N THR A 244 -9.91 9.34 -24.01
CA THR A 244 -9.35 8.05 -23.59
C THR A 244 -10.41 7.14 -22.97
N HIS A 245 -11.31 7.68 -22.15
CA HIS A 245 -12.35 6.89 -21.47
C HIS A 245 -13.39 6.35 -22.45
N ASP A 246 -13.77 7.11 -23.48
CA ASP A 246 -14.67 6.63 -24.53
C ASP A 246 -14.05 5.43 -25.28
N VAL A 247 -12.74 5.47 -25.54
CA VAL A 247 -12.02 4.34 -26.15
C VAL A 247 -11.96 3.13 -25.22
N LEU A 248 -11.63 3.36 -23.93
CA LEU A 248 -11.55 2.29 -22.94
C LEU A 248 -12.91 1.64 -22.69
N GLU A 249 -14.00 2.40 -22.73
CA GLU A 249 -15.36 1.87 -22.62
C GLU A 249 -15.69 0.99 -23.83
N ALA A 250 -15.41 1.47 -25.05
CA ALA A 250 -15.61 0.69 -26.27
C ALA A 250 -14.78 -0.59 -26.29
N ALA A 251 -13.49 -0.51 -25.92
CA ALA A 251 -12.61 -1.69 -25.82
C ALA A 251 -13.07 -2.65 -24.71
N GLY A 252 -13.51 -2.11 -23.57
CA GLY A 252 -14.00 -2.86 -22.41
C GLY A 252 -15.31 -3.61 -22.66
N SER A 253 -16.02 -3.33 -23.77
CA SER A 253 -17.15 -4.15 -24.20
C SER A 253 -16.74 -5.58 -24.59
N LYS A 254 -15.42 -5.85 -24.75
CA LYS A 254 -14.89 -7.17 -25.06
C LYS A 254 -14.47 -7.88 -23.78
N TRP A 255 -14.87 -9.13 -23.62
CA TRP A 255 -14.64 -9.94 -22.42
C TRP A 255 -13.18 -10.12 -22.02
N ASN A 256 -12.25 -9.98 -22.97
CA ASN A 256 -10.80 -10.18 -22.75
C ASN A 256 -10.03 -8.88 -22.56
N PHE A 257 -10.70 -7.72 -22.55
CA PHE A 257 -10.05 -6.45 -22.28
C PHE A 257 -9.99 -6.20 -20.77
N LEU A 258 -8.82 -5.89 -20.24
CA LEU A 258 -8.65 -5.64 -18.79
C LEU A 258 -9.04 -4.20 -18.44
N PRO A 259 -9.87 -3.97 -17.41
CA PRO A 259 -10.46 -2.67 -17.11
C PRO A 259 -9.52 -1.73 -16.34
N PHE A 260 -8.29 -1.55 -16.82
CA PHE A 260 -7.40 -0.55 -16.28
C PHE A 260 -7.75 0.84 -16.78
N LYS A 261 -7.48 1.85 -15.95
CA LYS A 261 -7.72 3.26 -16.25
C LYS A 261 -6.43 4.04 -16.08
N PRO A 262 -6.26 5.16 -16.83
CA PRO A 262 -5.12 6.05 -16.64
C PRO A 262 -5.19 6.72 -15.26
N GLY A 263 -4.04 7.16 -14.75
CA GLY A 263 -3.97 7.85 -13.47
C GLY A 263 -2.58 7.84 -12.85
N LEU A 264 -2.49 8.42 -11.68
CA LEU A 264 -1.28 8.44 -10.88
C LEU A 264 -1.08 7.11 -10.16
N VAL A 265 0.16 6.62 -10.09
CA VAL A 265 0.52 5.37 -9.43
C VAL A 265 1.41 5.66 -8.23
N GLY A 266 0.78 5.86 -7.08
CA GLY A 266 1.41 6.10 -5.78
C GLY A 266 1.27 4.92 -4.81
N GLY A 267 1.46 5.20 -3.52
CA GLY A 267 1.39 4.22 -2.43
C GLY A 267 2.64 3.37 -2.31
N HIS A 268 2.60 2.41 -1.38
CA HIS A 268 3.78 1.60 -1.02
C HIS A 268 3.85 0.23 -1.67
N CYS A 269 2.95 -0.11 -2.57
CA CYS A 269 2.97 -1.42 -3.21
C CYS A 269 3.23 -1.31 -4.71
N ILE A 270 2.26 -0.76 -5.48
CA ILE A 270 2.33 -0.77 -6.94
C ILE A 270 3.53 0.03 -7.45
N GLY A 271 3.81 1.20 -6.82
CA GLY A 271 4.95 2.05 -7.19
C GLY A 271 6.31 1.58 -6.66
N VAL A 272 6.36 0.56 -5.79
CA VAL A 272 7.55 0.13 -5.06
C VAL A 272 7.99 -1.29 -5.46
N ASP A 273 7.07 -2.25 -5.46
CA ASP A 273 7.39 -3.66 -5.70
C ASP A 273 8.11 -3.93 -7.05
N PRO A 274 7.83 -3.19 -8.15
CA PRO A 274 8.58 -3.35 -9.40
C PRO A 274 10.08 -3.13 -9.26
N PHE A 275 10.50 -2.21 -8.37
CA PHE A 275 11.92 -1.97 -8.11
C PHE A 275 12.59 -3.14 -7.41
N TYR A 276 11.87 -3.87 -6.54
CA TYR A 276 12.37 -5.09 -5.92
C TYR A 276 12.74 -6.14 -6.96
N LEU A 277 11.82 -6.41 -7.90
CA LEU A 277 12.08 -7.39 -8.95
C LEU A 277 13.14 -6.91 -9.94
N ALA A 278 13.13 -5.60 -10.27
CA ALA A 278 14.09 -5.02 -11.19
C ALA A 278 15.52 -5.09 -10.64
N GLN A 279 15.74 -4.74 -9.38
CA GLN A 279 17.05 -4.86 -8.76
C GLN A 279 17.53 -6.30 -8.73
N LYS A 280 16.67 -7.24 -8.33
CA LYS A 280 17.03 -8.65 -8.30
C LYS A 280 17.39 -9.18 -9.69
N ALA A 281 16.65 -8.80 -10.72
CA ALA A 281 16.98 -9.16 -12.11
C ALA A 281 18.36 -8.62 -12.54
N GLN A 282 18.69 -7.38 -12.19
CA GLN A 282 20.00 -6.78 -12.49
C GLN A 282 21.15 -7.47 -11.77
N GLU A 283 20.95 -7.95 -10.53
CA GLU A 283 21.95 -8.79 -9.84
C GLU A 283 22.29 -10.07 -10.60
N PHE A 284 21.32 -10.61 -11.36
CA PHE A 284 21.52 -11.76 -12.27
C PHE A 284 21.93 -11.37 -13.69
N GLY A 285 22.28 -10.10 -13.92
CA GLY A 285 22.75 -9.59 -15.21
C GLY A 285 21.66 -9.32 -16.24
N TYR A 286 20.38 -9.33 -15.84
CA TYR A 286 19.25 -9.03 -16.74
C TYR A 286 18.69 -7.63 -16.49
N HIS A 287 18.60 -6.81 -17.56
CA HIS A 287 17.97 -5.50 -17.50
C HIS A 287 16.46 -5.62 -17.80
N PRO A 288 15.57 -5.41 -16.82
CA PRO A 288 14.12 -5.63 -17.00
C PRO A 288 13.47 -4.42 -17.68
N GLU A 289 13.55 -4.34 -19.00
CA GLU A 289 13.12 -3.19 -19.81
C GLU A 289 11.64 -2.83 -19.61
N ILE A 290 10.73 -3.80 -19.70
CA ILE A 290 9.29 -3.57 -19.61
C ILE A 290 8.92 -3.00 -18.22
N ILE A 291 9.47 -3.58 -17.15
CA ILE A 291 9.20 -3.16 -15.78
C ILE A 291 9.68 -1.73 -15.55
N LEU A 292 10.93 -1.45 -15.91
CA LEU A 292 11.55 -0.14 -15.69
C LEU A 292 10.94 0.95 -16.60
N THR A 293 10.56 0.59 -17.83
CA THR A 293 9.88 1.54 -18.75
C THR A 293 8.48 1.87 -18.24
N GLY A 294 7.72 0.87 -17.77
CA GLY A 294 6.41 1.09 -17.14
C GLY A 294 6.51 2.02 -15.94
N ARG A 295 7.46 1.78 -15.04
CA ARG A 295 7.70 2.67 -13.88
C ARG A 295 8.04 4.09 -14.30
N ARG A 296 8.98 4.27 -15.21
CA ARG A 296 9.36 5.61 -15.71
C ARG A 296 8.19 6.36 -16.32
N LEU A 297 7.33 5.66 -17.08
CA LEU A 297 6.12 6.26 -17.64
C LEU A 297 5.16 6.70 -16.53
N ASN A 298 4.83 5.82 -15.58
CA ASN A 298 3.94 6.12 -14.46
C ASN A 298 4.49 7.25 -13.58
N ASP A 299 5.79 7.26 -13.31
CA ASP A 299 6.43 8.34 -12.55
C ASP A 299 6.39 9.69 -13.28
N SER A 300 6.32 9.70 -14.62
CA SER A 300 6.23 10.94 -15.41
C SER A 300 4.83 11.56 -15.45
N MET A 301 3.79 10.86 -14.94
CA MET A 301 2.40 11.29 -15.12
C MET A 301 2.05 12.55 -14.34
N GLY A 302 2.63 12.77 -13.14
CA GLY A 302 2.41 14.01 -12.40
C GLY A 302 2.83 15.24 -13.17
N GLY A 303 4.06 15.24 -13.70
CA GLY A 303 4.56 16.32 -14.56
C GLY A 303 3.74 16.46 -15.85
N TYR A 304 3.32 15.34 -16.47
CA TYR A 304 2.46 15.40 -17.65
C TYR A 304 1.15 16.14 -17.35
N VAL A 305 0.45 15.79 -16.26
CA VAL A 305 -0.80 16.43 -15.84
C VAL A 305 -0.59 17.93 -15.61
N ALA A 306 0.42 18.32 -14.84
CA ALA A 306 0.73 19.72 -14.55
C ALA A 306 0.98 20.51 -15.86
N ASN A 307 1.75 19.94 -16.79
CA ASN A 307 2.03 20.54 -18.09
C ASN A 307 0.75 20.72 -18.95
N GLN A 308 -0.20 19.77 -18.93
CA GLN A 308 -1.46 19.95 -19.66
C GLN A 308 -2.29 21.10 -19.06
N ILE A 309 -2.36 21.20 -17.74
CA ILE A 309 -3.07 22.28 -17.04
C ILE A 309 -2.48 23.64 -17.42
N ILE A 310 -1.16 23.79 -17.40
CA ILE A 310 -0.49 25.04 -17.80
C ILE A 310 -0.80 25.41 -19.26
N LYS A 311 -0.78 24.42 -20.17
CA LYS A 311 -1.16 24.65 -21.59
C LYS A 311 -2.61 25.12 -21.73
N LEU A 312 -3.55 24.52 -20.98
CA LEU A 312 -4.95 24.93 -20.98
C LEU A 312 -5.12 26.37 -20.44
N MET A 313 -4.43 26.72 -19.33
CA MET A 313 -4.44 28.06 -18.79
C MET A 313 -3.94 29.09 -19.81
N ILE A 314 -2.84 28.80 -20.51
CA ILE A 314 -2.29 29.67 -21.57
C ILE A 314 -3.28 29.80 -22.74
N LYS A 315 -3.88 28.69 -23.19
CA LYS A 315 -4.90 28.71 -24.27
C LYS A 315 -6.10 29.58 -23.94
N LYS A 316 -6.52 29.63 -22.67
CA LYS A 316 -7.58 30.52 -22.18
C LYS A 316 -7.11 31.97 -21.90
N GLY A 317 -5.86 32.31 -22.21
CA GLY A 317 -5.32 33.65 -22.03
C GLY A 317 -4.92 34.00 -20.57
N ASN A 318 -4.88 33.02 -19.68
CA ASN A 318 -4.44 33.22 -18.31
C ASN A 318 -2.92 33.40 -18.25
N THR A 319 -2.46 34.36 -17.45
CA THR A 319 -1.05 34.39 -17.00
C THR A 319 -0.81 33.25 -16.05
N ILE A 320 0.43 32.75 -15.93
CA ILE A 320 0.73 31.60 -15.07
C ILE A 320 1.22 32.06 -13.69
N LYS A 321 2.21 32.96 -13.72
CA LYS A 321 2.89 33.42 -12.50
C LYS A 321 1.91 33.99 -11.47
N SER A 322 2.00 33.49 -10.25
CA SER A 322 1.20 33.90 -9.08
C SER A 322 -0.32 33.62 -9.17
N GLN A 323 -0.77 32.85 -10.17
CA GLN A 323 -2.17 32.41 -10.22
C GLN A 323 -2.45 31.34 -9.18
N ASN A 324 -3.65 31.38 -8.61
CA ASN A 324 -4.10 30.38 -7.66
C ASN A 324 -4.58 29.12 -8.39
N VAL A 325 -4.03 27.97 -8.00
CA VAL A 325 -4.41 26.65 -8.47
C VAL A 325 -4.85 25.81 -7.28
N LEU A 326 -5.92 25.07 -7.41
CA LEU A 326 -6.43 24.16 -6.37
C LEU A 326 -6.25 22.70 -6.79
N ILE A 327 -5.67 21.90 -5.90
CA ILE A 327 -5.62 20.44 -6.04
C ILE A 327 -6.64 19.85 -5.05
N LEU A 328 -7.58 19.08 -5.57
CA LEU A 328 -8.57 18.30 -4.82
C LEU A 328 -8.10 16.85 -4.69
N GLY A 329 -7.85 16.43 -3.45
CA GLY A 329 -7.29 15.13 -3.08
C GLY A 329 -5.76 15.12 -3.09
N PHE A 330 -5.18 14.57 -2.02
CA PHE A 330 -3.73 14.46 -1.83
C PHE A 330 -3.30 13.07 -1.39
N THR A 331 -4.21 12.26 -0.88
CA THR A 331 -3.93 10.85 -0.54
C THR A 331 -3.53 10.05 -1.78
N PHE A 332 -2.89 8.90 -1.60
CA PHE A 332 -2.45 8.10 -2.77
C PHE A 332 -3.63 7.43 -3.50
N LYS A 333 -4.79 7.30 -2.85
CA LYS A 333 -6.03 6.77 -3.44
C LYS A 333 -7.27 7.32 -2.74
N GLU A 334 -8.42 7.13 -3.37
CA GLU A 334 -9.74 7.56 -2.91
C GLU A 334 -10.17 6.91 -1.58
N ASN A 335 -10.85 7.68 -0.75
CA ASN A 335 -11.50 7.26 0.51
C ASN A 335 -10.56 6.54 1.49
N CYS A 336 -9.31 6.99 1.56
CA CYS A 336 -8.27 6.43 2.40
C CYS A 336 -7.39 7.56 2.97
N PRO A 337 -7.05 7.56 4.27
CA PRO A 337 -6.28 8.66 4.89
C PRO A 337 -4.76 8.61 4.61
N ASP A 338 -4.28 7.66 3.81
CA ASP A 338 -2.86 7.42 3.61
C ASP A 338 -2.25 8.32 2.54
N ILE A 339 -1.26 9.14 2.94
CA ILE A 339 -0.55 10.08 2.06
C ILE A 339 0.81 9.57 1.57
N ARG A 340 1.23 8.37 2.00
CA ARG A 340 2.58 7.87 1.70
C ARG A 340 2.78 7.66 0.20
N ASN A 341 3.91 8.17 -0.32
CA ASN A 341 4.28 8.08 -1.74
C ASN A 341 3.16 8.56 -2.70
N THR A 342 2.34 9.52 -2.29
CA THR A 342 1.36 10.10 -3.22
C THR A 342 2.06 10.75 -4.40
N LYS A 343 1.59 10.48 -5.60
CA LYS A 343 2.08 11.12 -6.84
C LYS A 343 1.44 12.46 -7.13
N VAL A 344 0.51 12.89 -6.29
CA VAL A 344 -0.05 14.26 -6.33
C VAL A 344 1.02 15.30 -5.99
N ILE A 345 2.02 14.91 -5.18
CA ILE A 345 3.17 15.79 -4.89
C ILE A 345 3.93 16.20 -6.16
N ASP A 346 4.01 15.31 -7.15
CA ASP A 346 4.71 15.62 -8.41
C ASP A 346 3.95 16.69 -9.20
N ILE A 347 2.60 16.66 -9.20
CA ILE A 347 1.76 17.73 -9.77
C ILE A 347 1.98 19.04 -9.02
N TYR A 348 1.97 18.99 -7.68
CA TYR A 348 2.16 20.14 -6.83
C TYR A 348 3.50 20.83 -7.12
N ASN A 349 4.58 20.08 -7.10
CA ASN A 349 5.93 20.61 -7.30
C ASN A 349 6.09 21.23 -8.70
N GLU A 350 5.64 20.55 -9.73
CA GLU A 350 5.72 21.04 -11.11
C GLU A 350 4.93 22.36 -11.28
N LEU A 351 3.74 22.47 -10.70
CA LEU A 351 2.95 23.70 -10.74
C LEU A 351 3.61 24.85 -9.96
N VAL A 352 4.23 24.55 -8.82
CA VAL A 352 5.02 25.55 -8.07
C VAL A 352 6.22 26.02 -8.87
N ASP A 353 6.92 25.15 -9.58
CA ASP A 353 8.05 25.49 -10.44
C ASP A 353 7.64 26.41 -11.61
N PHE A 354 6.41 26.28 -12.11
CA PHE A 354 5.82 27.26 -13.05
C PHE A 354 5.48 28.60 -12.40
N GLY A 355 5.65 28.73 -11.08
CA GLY A 355 5.41 29.99 -10.34
C GLY A 355 3.94 30.22 -9.96
N THR A 356 3.10 29.20 -9.98
CA THR A 356 1.71 29.28 -9.48
C THR A 356 1.67 29.24 -7.96
N LYS A 357 0.52 29.65 -7.37
CA LYS A 357 0.20 29.50 -5.96
C LYS A 357 -0.71 28.29 -5.80
N VAL A 358 -0.14 27.16 -5.38
CA VAL A 358 -0.89 25.91 -5.26
C VAL A 358 -1.47 25.74 -3.89
N HIS A 359 -2.77 25.50 -3.82
CA HIS A 359 -3.49 25.10 -2.61
C HIS A 359 -3.91 23.63 -2.73
N VAL A 360 -3.87 22.93 -1.61
CA VAL A 360 -4.27 21.52 -1.53
C VAL A 360 -5.44 21.39 -0.57
N TYR A 361 -6.45 20.63 -0.96
CA TYR A 361 -7.55 20.23 -0.08
C TYR A 361 -7.75 18.72 -0.16
N ASP A 362 -7.79 18.08 0.99
CA ASP A 362 -8.10 16.64 1.10
C ASP A 362 -8.95 16.39 2.36
N PRO A 363 -10.15 15.78 2.24
CA PRO A 363 -11.03 15.54 3.38
C PRO A 363 -10.61 14.36 4.25
N TRP A 364 -9.73 13.47 3.75
CA TRP A 364 -9.28 12.24 4.42
C TRP A 364 -7.91 12.37 5.07
N ALA A 365 -7.01 13.11 4.43
CA ALA A 365 -5.64 13.26 4.90
C ALA A 365 -5.57 14.10 6.18
N ASN A 366 -4.72 13.68 7.12
CA ASN A 366 -4.41 14.52 8.28
C ASN A 366 -3.54 15.71 7.86
N PRO A 367 -4.00 16.96 8.07
CA PRO A 367 -3.23 18.16 7.69
C PRO A 367 -1.83 18.22 8.30
N ASN A 368 -1.66 17.76 9.54
CA ASN A 368 -0.36 17.74 10.20
C ASN A 368 0.62 16.76 9.55
N ASP A 369 0.12 15.64 9.04
CA ASP A 369 0.96 14.66 8.35
C ASP A 369 1.40 15.20 6.98
N ILE A 370 0.51 15.86 6.21
CA ILE A 370 0.88 16.53 4.97
C ILE A 370 1.96 17.59 5.23
N LYS A 371 1.77 18.41 6.25
CA LYS A 371 2.75 19.45 6.62
C LYS A 371 4.09 18.86 7.03
N HIS A 372 4.07 17.82 7.86
CA HIS A 372 5.30 17.20 8.38
C HIS A 372 6.09 16.47 7.27
N VAL A 373 5.40 15.74 6.39
CA VAL A 373 6.05 14.90 5.38
C VAL A 373 6.42 15.69 4.12
N TYR A 374 5.54 16.60 3.68
CA TYR A 374 5.69 17.28 2.39
C TYR A 374 5.94 18.78 2.51
N GLY A 375 5.86 19.36 3.72
CA GLY A 375 6.05 20.80 3.94
C GLY A 375 4.90 21.66 3.42
N ILE A 376 3.73 21.09 3.11
CA ILE A 376 2.57 21.77 2.54
C ILE A 376 1.54 22.01 3.63
N ASP A 377 1.03 23.24 3.71
CA ASP A 377 -0.11 23.59 4.58
C ASP A 377 -1.41 23.45 3.76
N PRO A 378 -2.20 22.36 3.93
CA PRO A 378 -3.45 22.21 3.19
C PRO A 378 -4.51 23.19 3.72
N ILE A 379 -5.44 23.59 2.84
CA ILE A 379 -6.59 24.41 3.28
C ILE A 379 -7.63 23.52 3.98
N SER A 380 -8.32 24.09 4.95
CA SER A 380 -9.32 23.38 5.76
C SER A 380 -10.73 23.40 5.18
N THR A 381 -11.02 24.33 4.28
CA THR A 381 -12.35 24.52 3.67
C THR A 381 -12.22 24.84 2.18
N LEU A 382 -13.26 24.52 1.42
CA LEU A 382 -13.36 24.81 -0.02
C LEU A 382 -14.04 26.14 -0.34
N ASP A 383 -13.95 27.13 0.55
CA ASP A 383 -14.57 28.42 0.33
C ASP A 383 -13.88 29.21 -0.79
N GLY A 384 -14.71 29.92 -1.57
CA GLY A 384 -14.23 30.84 -2.59
C GLY A 384 -13.56 30.20 -3.79
N LEU A 385 -14.16 29.16 -4.36
CA LEU A 385 -13.66 28.47 -5.58
C LEU A 385 -13.40 29.44 -6.74
N LYS A 386 -14.12 30.54 -6.84
CA LYS A 386 -13.94 31.58 -7.88
C LYS A 386 -12.58 32.26 -7.90
N LYS A 387 -11.78 32.16 -6.84
CA LYS A 387 -10.42 32.73 -6.79
C LYS A 387 -9.39 31.91 -7.56
N TYR A 388 -9.71 30.65 -7.94
CA TYR A 388 -8.79 29.77 -8.63
C TYR A 388 -8.91 29.90 -10.15
N LYS A 389 -7.76 29.81 -10.83
CA LYS A 389 -7.66 29.77 -12.29
C LYS A 389 -7.55 28.35 -12.84
N ALA A 390 -7.21 27.40 -11.97
CA ALA A 390 -7.33 25.99 -12.27
C ALA A 390 -7.74 25.19 -11.02
N ILE A 391 -8.55 24.19 -11.21
CA ILE A 391 -8.96 23.19 -10.21
C ILE A 391 -8.65 21.81 -10.80
N ILE A 392 -7.92 21.02 -10.02
CA ILE A 392 -7.44 19.69 -10.44
C ILE A 392 -8.06 18.67 -9.51
N LEU A 393 -8.87 17.76 -10.02
CA LEU A 393 -9.25 16.55 -9.27
C LEU A 393 -8.15 15.51 -9.44
N ALA A 394 -7.30 15.38 -8.44
CA ALA A 394 -6.17 14.43 -8.43
C ALA A 394 -6.58 13.09 -7.81
N VAL A 395 -7.45 13.10 -6.78
CA VAL A 395 -7.99 11.90 -6.11
C VAL A 395 -9.50 12.06 -5.96
N GLY A 396 -10.26 11.05 -6.38
CA GLY A 396 -11.72 11.09 -6.44
C GLY A 396 -12.40 10.65 -5.14
N HIS A 397 -12.27 11.45 -4.05
CA HIS A 397 -13.02 11.18 -2.81
C HIS A 397 -14.52 11.39 -2.99
N ASP A 398 -15.33 10.58 -2.31
CA ASP A 398 -16.80 10.65 -2.43
C ASP A 398 -17.37 12.00 -2.06
N GLU A 399 -16.74 12.73 -1.14
CA GLU A 399 -17.13 14.09 -0.72
C GLU A 399 -17.11 15.09 -1.88
N PHE A 400 -16.26 14.86 -2.89
CA PHE A 400 -16.16 15.75 -4.04
C PHE A 400 -17.35 15.66 -5.01
N LYS A 401 -18.19 14.62 -4.91
CA LYS A 401 -19.43 14.51 -5.66
C LYS A 401 -20.38 15.68 -5.40
N ASN A 402 -20.28 16.31 -4.24
CA ASN A 402 -21.14 17.41 -3.82
C ASN A 402 -20.59 18.79 -4.18
N ILE A 403 -19.45 18.89 -4.87
CA ILE A 403 -18.88 20.18 -5.28
C ILE A 403 -19.64 20.68 -6.53
N ASP A 404 -20.26 21.85 -6.41
CA ASP A 404 -20.86 22.53 -7.55
C ASP A 404 -19.80 23.27 -8.38
N LEU A 405 -19.30 22.60 -9.41
CA LEU A 405 -18.31 23.18 -10.33
C LEU A 405 -18.94 24.17 -11.32
N ASN A 406 -20.27 24.27 -11.44
CA ASN A 406 -20.90 25.25 -12.32
C ASN A 406 -20.63 26.69 -11.84
N ILE A 407 -20.41 26.87 -10.54
CA ILE A 407 -20.09 28.19 -9.93
C ILE A 407 -18.83 28.83 -10.56
N ILE A 408 -17.92 28.02 -11.14
CA ILE A 408 -16.63 28.50 -11.66
C ILE A 408 -16.58 28.57 -13.18
N LYS A 409 -17.57 28.06 -13.91
CA LYS A 409 -17.61 28.10 -15.39
C LYS A 409 -17.48 29.50 -15.98
N ASP A 410 -18.03 30.50 -15.31
CA ASP A 410 -18.01 31.89 -15.78
C ASP A 410 -16.70 32.63 -15.51
N ASN A 411 -15.72 32.00 -14.85
CA ASN A 411 -14.49 32.64 -14.35
C ASN A 411 -13.22 32.30 -15.12
N ASP A 412 -13.31 31.74 -16.33
CA ASP A 412 -12.16 31.23 -17.08
C ASP A 412 -11.30 30.23 -16.28
N CYS A 413 -11.88 29.60 -15.28
CA CYS A 413 -11.24 28.56 -14.51
C CYS A 413 -11.14 27.29 -15.33
N ILE A 414 -9.96 26.64 -15.28
CA ILE A 414 -9.75 25.31 -15.87
C ILE A 414 -10.17 24.26 -14.85
N VAL A 415 -10.94 23.28 -15.27
CA VAL A 415 -11.24 22.06 -14.49
C VAL A 415 -10.57 20.87 -15.18
N TYR A 416 -9.57 20.30 -14.54
CA TYR A 416 -8.85 19.11 -15.02
C TYR A 416 -9.14 17.89 -14.12
N ASP A 417 -9.61 16.81 -14.70
CA ASP A 417 -10.00 15.61 -13.96
C ASP A 417 -9.07 14.43 -14.25
N VAL A 418 -8.17 14.12 -13.31
CA VAL A 418 -7.21 13.01 -13.46
C VAL A 418 -7.89 11.64 -13.38
N LYS A 419 -9.09 11.58 -12.78
CA LYS A 419 -9.76 10.31 -12.43
C LYS A 419 -10.99 10.02 -13.31
N ALA A 420 -11.38 10.95 -14.18
CA ALA A 420 -12.67 10.93 -14.87
C ALA A 420 -13.84 10.68 -13.90
N PHE A 421 -13.82 11.41 -12.81
CA PHE A 421 -14.77 11.31 -11.70
C PHE A 421 -16.02 12.17 -11.95
N PHE A 422 -15.81 13.36 -12.53
CA PHE A 422 -16.87 14.27 -12.89
C PHE A 422 -17.45 13.95 -14.28
N GLU A 423 -18.64 14.47 -14.53
CA GLU A 423 -19.23 14.38 -15.88
C GLU A 423 -18.39 15.15 -16.90
N LYS A 424 -18.25 14.57 -18.10
CA LYS A 424 -17.40 15.10 -19.18
C LYS A 424 -17.73 16.55 -19.57
N ASN A 425 -19.00 16.95 -19.50
CA ASN A 425 -19.47 18.29 -19.86
C ASN A 425 -19.14 19.36 -18.82
N ILE A 426 -18.66 18.97 -17.63
CA ILE A 426 -18.31 19.89 -16.52
C ILE A 426 -16.82 20.22 -16.54
N VAL A 427 -15.99 19.33 -17.06
CA VAL A 427 -14.53 19.47 -17.07
C VAL A 427 -14.03 20.02 -18.41
N ASP A 428 -12.92 20.74 -18.39
CA ASP A 428 -12.23 21.21 -19.61
C ASP A 428 -11.46 20.08 -20.26
N GLU A 429 -10.85 19.22 -19.45
CA GLU A 429 -10.10 18.06 -19.91
C GLU A 429 -10.01 17.00 -18.80
N ARG A 430 -9.83 15.75 -19.21
CA ARG A 430 -9.55 14.61 -18.33
C ARG A 430 -8.43 13.73 -18.87
N LEU A 431 -7.78 12.98 -17.97
CA LEU A 431 -6.66 12.12 -18.34
C LEU A 431 -7.12 10.90 -19.13
#